data_c24007bccd802f49c3f1954fa8c4c0a0
#
_entry.id   c24007bccd802f49c3f1954fa8c4c0a0
#
_cell.length_a   1.000
_cell.length_b   1.000
_cell.length_c   1.000
_cell.angle_alpha   90.00
_cell.angle_beta   90.00
_cell.angle_gamma   90.00
#
_symmetry.space_group_name_H-M   'P 1'
#
loop_
_entity.id
_entity.type
_entity.pdbx_description
1 polymer ?
#
loop_
_entity_poly.entity_id
_entity_poly.type
_entity_poly.pdbx_seq_one_letter_code
_entity_poly.pdbx_strand_id
1 'polypeptide(L)'
;MADKRKTNSEKKQKSQAATLKKVIRRLGRYRIFLVFSILLATVSVALTLYIPKLTGHAVDYVIGKGEVNFPGVIQVMIQIGVCTLITALAQWLMNVCNNKMTYQMVQDIRNEAFHKIEQLPLKYIDGHPYGDVVSRVIADVDQFSDGLLMGFTQLFTGIATIVGTFCFMLSVNVSITFVVVLITPVSFVVANFIAKKTFRMFRLQSEIRGEQTGLIDEMIGNQKVVQAFGRGEDATERFDEVNKRLQDASLRATFFSSITNPATRFVNSLVYTGVGITGAFAVVRGAMSVGQLSSFLSYANQYTKPFNEISGVVTEFQNAIACAQ
;
A
#
# COMPACT_ATOMS: atom_id res chain seq x y z
N MET A 1 -17.85 29.88 -5.97
CA MET A 1 -17.81 28.40 -5.91
C MET A 1 -16.48 27.83 -5.37
N ALA A 2 -15.33 28.42 -5.64
CA ALA A 2 -14.01 27.96 -5.15
C ALA A 2 -13.86 28.03 -3.62
N ASP A 3 -14.44 29.03 -2.99
CA ASP A 3 -14.33 29.25 -1.53
C ASP A 3 -15.14 28.24 -0.70
N LYS A 4 -16.33 27.85 -1.17
CA LYS A 4 -17.11 26.75 -0.55
C LYS A 4 -16.44 25.38 -0.65
N ARG A 5 -15.62 25.14 -1.71
CA ARG A 5 -14.85 23.90 -1.85
C ARG A 5 -13.65 23.85 -0.91
N LYS A 6 -12.97 24.99 -0.67
CA LYS A 6 -11.88 25.09 0.31
C LYS A 6 -12.38 24.86 1.73
N THR A 7 -13.48 25.52 2.13
CA THR A 7 -14.08 25.37 3.47
C THR A 7 -14.59 23.95 3.75
N ASN A 8 -15.13 23.24 2.74
CA ASN A 8 -15.53 21.84 2.87
C ASN A 8 -14.33 20.88 2.96
N SER A 9 -13.25 21.17 2.23
CA SER A 9 -12.00 20.40 2.30
C SER A 9 -11.34 20.56 3.68
N GLU A 10 -11.28 21.77 4.23
CA GLU A 10 -10.71 22.03 5.56
C GLU A 10 -11.56 21.42 6.69
N LYS A 11 -12.89 21.45 6.58
CA LYS A 11 -13.77 20.77 7.54
C LYS A 11 -13.58 19.25 7.50
N LYS A 12 -13.44 18.67 6.31
CA LYS A 12 -13.19 17.24 6.14
C LYS A 12 -11.83 16.83 6.71
N GLN A 13 -10.79 17.63 6.49
CA GLN A 13 -9.46 17.37 7.07
C GLN A 13 -9.46 17.50 8.60
N LYS A 14 -10.14 18.49 9.17
CA LYS A 14 -10.29 18.64 10.64
C LYS A 14 -11.07 17.48 11.26
N SER A 15 -12.10 16.99 10.58
CA SER A 15 -12.86 15.81 11.01
C SER A 15 -11.99 14.54 10.99
N GLN A 16 -11.22 14.31 9.92
CA GLN A 16 -10.29 13.17 9.81
C GLN A 16 -9.21 13.21 10.89
N ALA A 17 -8.62 14.37 11.16
CA ALA A 17 -7.64 14.53 12.22
C ALA A 17 -8.21 14.27 13.62
N ALA A 18 -9.46 14.67 13.88
CA ALA A 18 -10.15 14.36 15.14
C ALA A 18 -10.43 12.87 15.29
N THR A 19 -10.86 12.20 14.21
CA THR A 19 -11.07 10.75 14.17
C THR A 19 -9.77 9.99 14.36
N LEU A 20 -8.70 10.39 13.66
CA LEU A 20 -7.37 9.82 13.85
C LEU A 20 -6.91 9.92 15.32
N LYS A 21 -7.12 11.07 15.96
CA LYS A 21 -6.79 11.26 17.39
C LYS A 21 -7.59 10.32 18.30
N LYS A 22 -8.87 10.06 17.98
CA LYS A 22 -9.69 9.07 18.72
C LYS A 22 -9.18 7.66 18.54
N VAL A 23 -8.83 7.28 17.30
CA VAL A 23 -8.25 5.96 16.97
C VAL A 23 -6.93 5.76 17.71
N ILE A 24 -6.01 6.74 17.67
CA ILE A 24 -4.73 6.68 18.38
C ILE A 24 -4.95 6.59 19.89
N ARG A 25 -5.94 7.28 20.45
CA ARG A 25 -6.28 7.17 21.88
C ARG A 25 -6.77 5.77 22.25
N ARG A 26 -7.56 5.13 21.40
CA ARG A 26 -8.01 3.73 21.58
C ARG A 26 -6.86 2.74 21.47
N LEU A 27 -5.94 2.97 20.53
CA LEU A 27 -4.68 2.21 20.42
C LEU A 27 -3.85 2.26 21.70
N GLY A 28 -3.93 3.36 22.47
CA GLY A 28 -3.27 3.48 23.75
C GLY A 28 -3.65 2.39 24.77
N ARG A 29 -4.83 1.76 24.64
CA ARG A 29 -5.26 0.62 25.45
C ARG A 29 -4.46 -0.64 25.10
N TYR A 30 -4.00 -0.76 23.86
CA TYR A 30 -3.26 -1.91 23.34
C TYR A 30 -1.76 -1.61 23.16
N ARG A 31 -1.23 -0.60 23.87
CA ARG A 31 0.15 -0.11 23.74
C ARG A 31 1.22 -1.21 23.85
N ILE A 32 0.97 -2.24 24.64
CA ILE A 32 1.92 -3.35 24.82
C ILE A 32 2.07 -4.13 23.50
N PHE A 33 0.96 -4.47 22.84
CA PHE A 33 0.98 -5.17 21.55
C PHE A 33 1.62 -4.30 20.47
N LEU A 34 1.35 -2.98 20.48
CA LEU A 34 1.92 -2.03 19.53
C LEU A 34 3.44 -1.91 19.70
N VAL A 35 3.94 -1.75 20.93
CA VAL A 35 5.39 -1.68 21.19
C VAL A 35 6.07 -3.00 20.79
N PHE A 36 5.44 -4.14 21.11
CA PHE A 36 5.98 -5.46 20.76
C PHE A 36 5.99 -5.67 19.25
N SER A 37 4.95 -5.22 18.54
CA SER A 37 4.88 -5.26 17.07
C SER A 37 5.97 -4.40 16.42
N ILE A 38 6.20 -3.17 16.91
CA ILE A 38 7.26 -2.29 16.40
C ILE A 38 8.65 -2.91 16.64
N LEU A 39 8.87 -3.50 17.81
CA LEU A 39 10.13 -4.15 18.14
C LEU A 39 10.37 -5.36 17.20
N LEU A 40 9.37 -6.22 17.02
CA LEU A 40 9.44 -7.35 16.12
C LEU A 40 9.63 -6.92 14.65
N ALA A 41 8.95 -5.85 14.22
CA ALA A 41 9.15 -5.26 12.90
C ALA A 41 10.60 -4.80 12.70
N THR A 42 11.17 -4.11 13.70
CA THR A 42 12.56 -3.63 13.63
C THR A 42 13.55 -4.79 13.58
N VAL A 43 13.36 -5.81 14.40
CA VAL A 43 14.21 -7.02 14.40
C VAL A 43 14.08 -7.75 13.06
N SER A 44 12.86 -7.95 12.56
CA SER A 44 12.61 -8.61 11.28
C SER A 44 13.27 -7.87 10.13
N VAL A 45 13.12 -6.55 10.06
CA VAL A 45 13.75 -5.72 9.03
C VAL A 45 15.28 -5.75 9.14
N ALA A 46 15.84 -5.61 10.34
CA ALA A 46 17.29 -5.65 10.53
C ALA A 46 17.89 -6.98 10.06
N LEU A 47 17.26 -8.11 10.39
CA LEU A 47 17.69 -9.42 9.92
C LEU A 47 17.52 -9.59 8.41
N THR A 48 16.40 -9.14 7.85
CA THR A 48 16.16 -9.15 6.39
C THR A 48 17.22 -8.34 5.64
N LEU A 49 17.63 -7.19 6.18
CA LEU A 49 18.68 -6.36 5.60
C LEU A 49 20.09 -6.91 5.83
N TYR A 50 20.29 -7.77 6.81
CA TYR A 50 21.56 -8.43 7.05
C TYR A 50 21.83 -9.57 6.05
N ILE A 51 20.78 -10.23 5.52
CA ILE A 51 20.89 -11.31 4.54
C ILE A 51 21.67 -10.91 3.27
N PRO A 52 21.41 -9.77 2.59
CA PRO A 52 22.20 -9.35 1.43
C PRO A 52 23.70 -9.19 1.74
N LYS A 53 24.04 -8.73 2.94
CA LYS A 53 25.43 -8.63 3.37
C LYS A 53 26.10 -10.01 3.47
N LEU A 54 25.39 -10.97 4.06
CA LEU A 54 25.88 -12.36 4.12
C LEU A 54 26.00 -12.97 2.72
N THR A 55 25.02 -12.71 1.83
CA THR A 55 25.07 -13.17 0.44
C THR A 55 26.29 -12.59 -0.28
N GLY A 56 26.62 -11.32 -0.04
CA GLY A 56 27.85 -10.70 -0.57
C GLY A 56 29.11 -11.42 -0.08
N HIS A 57 29.20 -11.74 1.20
CA HIS A 57 30.33 -12.50 1.72
C HIS A 57 30.42 -13.91 1.08
N ALA A 58 29.28 -14.57 0.86
CA ALA A 58 29.28 -15.87 0.17
C ALA A 58 29.81 -15.74 -1.26
N VAL A 59 29.44 -14.67 -1.98
CA VAL A 59 29.95 -14.38 -3.33
C VAL A 59 31.46 -14.17 -3.29
N ASP A 60 31.99 -13.40 -2.33
CA ASP A 60 33.42 -13.16 -2.21
C ASP A 60 34.23 -14.44 -1.94
N TYR A 61 33.66 -15.48 -1.27
CA TYR A 61 34.29 -16.78 -1.07
C TYR A 61 34.33 -17.67 -2.34
N VAL A 62 33.59 -17.31 -3.40
CA VAL A 62 33.47 -18.11 -4.64
C VAL A 62 34.29 -17.51 -5.79
N ILE A 63 34.73 -16.25 -5.73
CA ILE A 63 35.30 -15.50 -6.86
C ILE A 63 36.70 -15.97 -7.25
N GLY A 64 37.44 -16.67 -6.40
CA GLY A 64 38.77 -17.19 -6.71
C GLY A 64 38.72 -18.32 -7.75
N LYS A 65 39.45 -18.14 -8.88
CA LYS A 65 39.51 -19.18 -9.92
C LYS A 65 40.27 -20.40 -9.39
N GLY A 66 39.55 -21.47 -9.05
CA GLY A 66 40.13 -22.68 -8.46
C GLY A 66 40.30 -22.69 -6.94
N GLU A 67 40.00 -21.58 -6.27
CA GLU A 67 40.16 -21.39 -4.81
C GLU A 67 38.80 -21.13 -4.14
N VAL A 68 37.80 -21.99 -4.37
CA VAL A 68 36.50 -21.85 -3.70
C VAL A 68 36.61 -22.28 -2.24
N ASN A 69 36.35 -21.39 -1.31
CA ASN A 69 36.30 -21.69 0.12
C ASN A 69 34.95 -22.31 0.51
N PHE A 70 34.77 -23.62 0.23
CA PHE A 70 33.54 -24.34 0.56
C PHE A 70 33.15 -24.26 2.06
N PRO A 71 34.06 -24.41 3.03
CA PRO A 71 33.72 -24.26 4.44
C PRO A 71 33.14 -22.88 4.77
N GLY A 72 33.73 -21.82 4.20
CA GLY A 72 33.24 -20.46 4.38
C GLY A 72 31.84 -20.25 3.78
N VAL A 73 31.61 -20.76 2.58
CA VAL A 73 30.29 -20.72 1.93
C VAL A 73 29.24 -21.45 2.77
N ILE A 74 29.53 -22.67 3.24
CA ILE A 74 28.62 -23.46 4.07
C ILE A 74 28.29 -22.72 5.37
N GLN A 75 29.27 -22.13 6.02
CA GLN A 75 29.05 -21.35 7.24
C GLN A 75 28.11 -20.15 6.99
N VAL A 76 28.31 -19.42 5.90
CA VAL A 76 27.44 -18.28 5.54
C VAL A 76 26.02 -18.79 5.19
N MET A 77 25.88 -19.90 4.48
CA MET A 77 24.57 -20.50 4.16
C MET A 77 23.80 -20.87 5.42
N ILE A 78 24.47 -21.45 6.43
CA ILE A 78 23.87 -21.76 7.74
C ILE A 78 23.42 -20.48 8.42
N GLN A 79 24.25 -19.42 8.42
CA GLN A 79 23.88 -18.12 9.00
C GLN A 79 22.67 -17.51 8.31
N ILE A 80 22.58 -17.56 6.97
CA ILE A 80 21.41 -17.11 6.21
C ILE A 80 20.18 -17.92 6.61
N GLY A 81 20.30 -19.25 6.72
CA GLY A 81 19.22 -20.14 7.14
C GLY A 81 18.69 -19.78 8.53
N VAL A 82 19.59 -19.56 9.50
CA VAL A 82 19.21 -19.16 10.86
C VAL A 82 18.57 -17.76 10.86
N CYS A 83 19.13 -16.77 10.17
CA CYS A 83 18.55 -15.44 10.06
C CYS A 83 17.17 -15.47 9.43
N THR A 84 16.97 -16.26 8.37
CA THR A 84 15.68 -16.43 7.70
C THR A 84 14.65 -17.05 8.63
N LEU A 85 15.03 -18.07 9.39
CA LEU A 85 14.14 -18.72 10.37
C LEU A 85 13.71 -17.72 11.46
N ILE A 86 14.66 -16.99 12.02
CA ILE A 86 14.36 -15.98 13.06
C ILE A 86 13.47 -14.87 12.49
N THR A 87 13.74 -14.41 11.26
CA THR A 87 12.90 -13.41 10.57
C THR A 87 11.48 -13.91 10.37
N ALA A 88 11.31 -15.17 9.92
CA ALA A 88 10.00 -15.77 9.74
C ALA A 88 9.22 -15.86 11.05
N LEU A 89 9.88 -16.27 12.15
CA LEU A 89 9.28 -16.32 13.47
C LEU A 89 8.90 -14.92 13.97
N ALA A 90 9.78 -13.94 13.78
CA ALA A 90 9.51 -12.55 14.18
C ALA A 90 8.32 -11.97 13.41
N GLN A 91 8.24 -12.21 12.08
CA GLN A 91 7.11 -11.77 11.25
C GLN A 91 5.80 -12.48 11.65
N TRP A 92 5.86 -13.78 11.92
CA TRP A 92 4.68 -14.52 12.38
C TRP A 92 4.16 -13.98 13.71
N LEU A 93 5.03 -13.79 14.71
CA LEU A 93 4.67 -13.19 16.00
C LEU A 93 4.13 -11.77 15.84
N MET A 94 4.74 -10.94 14.99
CA MET A 94 4.25 -9.60 14.68
C MET A 94 2.83 -9.63 14.12
N ASN A 95 2.56 -10.52 13.15
CA ASN A 95 1.23 -10.67 12.56
C ASN A 95 0.20 -11.15 13.61
N VAL A 96 0.56 -12.09 14.48
CA VAL A 96 -0.30 -12.53 15.58
C VAL A 96 -0.63 -11.37 16.52
N CYS A 97 0.35 -10.54 16.87
CA CYS A 97 0.13 -9.35 17.69
C CYS A 97 -0.78 -8.32 17.02
N ASN A 98 -0.52 -8.03 15.72
CA ASN A 98 -1.31 -7.08 14.94
C ASN A 98 -2.76 -7.56 14.79
N ASN A 99 -2.96 -8.83 14.45
CA ASN A 99 -4.28 -9.42 14.33
C ASN A 99 -5.04 -9.37 15.66
N LYS A 100 -4.41 -9.80 16.76
CA LYS A 100 -5.04 -9.78 18.08
C LYS A 100 -5.45 -8.37 18.48
N MET A 101 -4.55 -7.39 18.29
CA MET A 101 -4.82 -5.99 18.59
C MET A 101 -5.99 -5.44 17.77
N THR A 102 -5.98 -5.69 16.46
CA THR A 102 -7.00 -5.17 15.54
C THR A 102 -8.37 -5.80 15.81
N TYR A 103 -8.44 -7.12 15.91
CA TYR A 103 -9.72 -7.81 16.15
C TYR A 103 -10.34 -7.47 17.52
N GLN A 104 -9.53 -7.29 18.57
CA GLN A 104 -10.03 -6.82 19.85
C GLN A 104 -10.58 -5.39 19.75
N MET A 105 -9.88 -4.49 19.03
CA MET A 105 -10.36 -3.14 18.81
C MET A 105 -11.67 -3.12 18.01
N VAL A 106 -11.77 -3.95 16.97
CA VAL A 106 -12.98 -4.10 16.14
C VAL A 106 -14.14 -4.63 16.99
N GLN A 107 -13.89 -5.63 17.82
CA GLN A 107 -14.90 -6.13 18.76
C GLN A 107 -15.41 -5.04 19.71
N ASP A 108 -14.51 -4.25 20.31
CA ASP A 108 -14.89 -3.12 21.16
C ASP A 108 -15.75 -2.09 20.39
N ILE A 109 -15.38 -1.77 19.13
CA ILE A 109 -16.14 -0.83 18.30
C ILE A 109 -17.52 -1.39 17.95
N ARG A 110 -17.62 -2.67 17.58
CA ARG A 110 -18.92 -3.30 17.27
C ARG A 110 -19.84 -3.32 18.49
N ASN A 111 -19.32 -3.67 19.64
CA ASN A 111 -20.08 -3.66 20.89
C ASN A 111 -20.59 -2.25 21.22
N GLU A 112 -19.71 -1.25 21.11
CA GLU A 112 -20.09 0.17 21.34
C GLU A 112 -21.14 0.65 20.32
N ALA A 113 -20.99 0.30 19.05
CA ALA A 113 -21.95 0.64 18.00
C ALA A 113 -23.32 -0.02 18.27
N PHE A 114 -23.33 -1.29 18.65
CA PHE A 114 -24.56 -2.02 18.96
C PHE A 114 -25.29 -1.41 20.17
N HIS A 115 -24.58 -1.16 21.26
CA HIS A 115 -25.16 -0.47 22.41
C HIS A 115 -25.67 0.94 22.07
N LYS A 116 -25.01 1.63 21.16
CA LYS A 116 -25.47 2.94 20.69
C LYS A 116 -26.77 2.83 19.90
N ILE A 117 -26.92 1.80 19.08
CA ILE A 117 -28.15 1.55 18.30
C ILE A 117 -29.34 1.27 19.23
N GLU A 118 -29.15 0.48 20.29
CA GLU A 118 -30.20 0.20 21.29
C GLU A 118 -30.68 1.47 22.01
N GLN A 119 -29.84 2.51 22.10
CA GLN A 119 -30.16 3.77 22.75
C GLN A 119 -30.70 4.84 21.78
N LEU A 120 -30.77 4.55 20.45
CA LEU A 120 -31.26 5.54 19.48
C LEU A 120 -32.76 5.74 19.63
N PRO A 121 -33.24 7.00 19.47
CA PRO A 121 -34.68 7.25 19.41
C PRO A 121 -35.32 6.53 18.20
N LEU A 122 -36.51 5.97 18.37
CA LEU A 122 -37.24 5.29 17.31
C LEU A 122 -37.39 6.17 16.06
N LYS A 123 -37.58 7.48 16.22
CA LYS A 123 -37.63 8.45 15.12
C LYS A 123 -36.38 8.43 14.24
N TYR A 124 -35.23 8.12 14.80
CA TYR A 124 -33.98 7.99 14.01
C TYR A 124 -33.97 6.70 13.18
N ILE A 125 -34.42 5.61 13.79
CA ILE A 125 -34.49 4.28 13.15
C ILE A 125 -35.51 4.30 12.01
N ASP A 126 -36.69 4.89 12.23
CA ASP A 126 -37.73 5.02 11.23
C ASP A 126 -37.34 5.94 10.06
N GLY A 127 -36.45 6.90 10.30
CA GLY A 127 -35.98 7.86 9.30
C GLY A 127 -34.79 7.40 8.46
N HIS A 128 -34.23 6.22 8.73
CA HIS A 128 -33.05 5.70 8.02
C HIS A 128 -33.29 4.25 7.56
N PRO A 129 -32.84 3.91 6.33
CA PRO A 129 -32.92 2.53 5.84
C PRO A 129 -32.16 1.56 6.78
N TYR A 130 -32.77 0.46 7.16
CA TYR A 130 -32.12 -0.57 7.99
C TYR A 130 -30.79 -1.05 7.40
N GLY A 131 -30.71 -1.16 6.06
CA GLY A 131 -29.51 -1.54 5.34
C GLY A 131 -28.32 -0.61 5.60
N ASP A 132 -28.55 0.70 5.70
CA ASP A 132 -27.50 1.68 6.00
C ASP A 132 -26.93 1.50 7.41
N VAL A 133 -27.81 1.26 8.40
CA VAL A 133 -27.38 1.05 9.79
C VAL A 133 -26.60 -0.25 9.92
N VAL A 134 -27.08 -1.33 9.31
CA VAL A 134 -26.38 -2.63 9.32
C VAL A 134 -25.06 -2.55 8.58
N SER A 135 -25.01 -1.88 7.41
CA SER A 135 -23.79 -1.69 6.63
C SER A 135 -22.71 -0.97 7.44
N ARG A 136 -23.06 0.06 8.21
CA ARG A 136 -22.09 0.78 9.06
C ARG A 136 -21.49 -0.09 10.15
N VAL A 137 -22.28 -0.99 10.77
CA VAL A 137 -21.79 -1.86 11.85
C VAL A 137 -20.97 -3.03 11.32
N ILE A 138 -21.26 -3.49 10.12
CA ILE A 138 -20.57 -4.64 9.52
C ILE A 138 -19.50 -4.16 8.53
N ALA A 139 -19.90 -3.58 7.40
CA ALA A 139 -19.00 -3.30 6.29
C ALA A 139 -17.98 -2.19 6.62
N ASP A 140 -18.42 -1.08 7.24
CA ASP A 140 -17.50 0.01 7.57
C ASP A 140 -16.51 -0.40 8.66
N VAL A 141 -16.94 -1.22 9.63
CA VAL A 141 -16.06 -1.73 10.68
C VAL A 141 -15.07 -2.76 10.13
N ASP A 142 -15.48 -3.60 9.17
CA ASP A 142 -14.56 -4.52 8.49
C ASP A 142 -13.53 -3.75 7.65
N GLN A 143 -13.94 -2.76 6.86
CA GLN A 143 -13.04 -1.90 6.10
C GLN A 143 -12.05 -1.13 7.01
N PHE A 144 -12.53 -0.69 8.16
CA PHE A 144 -11.67 -0.08 9.18
C PHE A 144 -10.63 -1.08 9.72
N SER A 145 -11.04 -2.32 9.99
CA SER A 145 -10.17 -3.42 10.42
C SER A 145 -9.04 -3.67 9.42
N ASP A 146 -9.42 -3.86 8.14
CA ASP A 146 -8.48 -4.16 7.07
C ASP A 146 -7.46 -3.03 6.86
N GLY A 147 -7.93 -1.78 6.87
CA GLY A 147 -7.05 -0.63 6.76
C GLY A 147 -6.11 -0.44 7.96
N LEU A 148 -6.54 -0.80 9.18
CA LEU A 148 -5.64 -0.81 10.35
C LEU A 148 -4.58 -1.90 10.25
N LEU A 149 -4.96 -3.13 9.88
CA LEU A 149 -4.01 -4.24 9.72
C LEU A 149 -2.95 -3.94 8.68
N MET A 150 -3.38 -3.44 7.51
CA MET A 150 -2.46 -2.98 6.46
C MET A 150 -1.59 -1.82 6.95
N GLY A 151 -2.20 -0.82 7.58
CA GLY A 151 -1.51 0.36 8.09
C GLY A 151 -0.41 -0.01 9.08
N PHE A 152 -0.71 -0.83 10.09
CA PHE A 152 0.28 -1.22 11.09
C PHE A 152 1.40 -2.07 10.51
N THR A 153 1.04 -3.10 9.74
CA THR A 153 2.05 -4.02 9.21
C THR A 153 2.95 -3.35 8.17
N GLN A 154 2.38 -2.68 7.18
CA GLN A 154 3.15 -2.15 6.06
C GLN A 154 3.82 -0.81 6.37
N LEU A 155 3.21 0.03 7.21
CA LEU A 155 3.77 1.34 7.53
C LEU A 155 5.00 1.22 8.43
N PHE A 156 4.92 0.36 9.46
CA PHE A 156 6.07 0.14 10.35
C PHE A 156 7.21 -0.58 9.64
N THR A 157 6.92 -1.66 8.91
CA THR A 157 7.95 -2.39 8.16
C THR A 157 8.50 -1.56 7.01
N GLY A 158 7.67 -0.79 6.31
CA GLY A 158 8.09 0.07 5.20
C GLY A 158 9.04 1.19 5.65
N ILE A 159 8.67 1.93 6.71
CA ILE A 159 9.54 2.98 7.28
C ILE A 159 10.86 2.37 7.80
N ALA A 160 10.77 1.28 8.57
CA ALA A 160 11.95 0.60 9.08
C ALA A 160 12.87 0.10 7.94
N THR A 161 12.27 -0.41 6.84
CA THR A 161 13.02 -0.86 5.66
C THR A 161 13.72 0.31 4.97
N ILE A 162 13.05 1.44 4.75
CA ILE A 162 13.67 2.63 4.11
C ILE A 162 14.86 3.11 4.94
N VAL A 163 14.64 3.34 6.25
CA VAL A 163 15.68 3.85 7.15
C VAL A 163 16.82 2.83 7.30
N GLY A 164 16.47 1.57 7.54
CA GLY A 164 17.45 0.49 7.69
C GLY A 164 18.26 0.28 6.42
N THR A 165 17.62 0.19 5.25
CA THR A 165 18.33 0.03 3.97
C THR A 165 19.26 1.20 3.70
N PHE A 166 18.82 2.44 3.97
CA PHE A 166 19.66 3.62 3.83
C PHE A 166 20.91 3.54 4.72
N CYS A 167 20.76 3.14 6.00
CA CYS A 167 21.88 2.94 6.91
C CYS A 167 22.84 1.85 6.42
N PHE A 168 22.33 0.70 5.96
CA PHE A 168 23.15 -0.37 5.42
C PHE A 168 23.91 0.05 4.15
N MET A 169 23.26 0.78 3.24
CA MET A 169 23.90 1.30 2.03
C MET A 169 25.04 2.26 2.37
N LEU A 170 24.83 3.17 3.32
CA LEU A 170 25.88 4.08 3.80
C LEU A 170 27.08 3.32 4.39
N SER A 171 26.82 2.19 5.08
CA SER A 171 27.91 1.36 5.66
C SER A 171 28.74 0.63 4.61
N VAL A 172 28.19 0.41 3.40
CA VAL A 172 28.90 -0.27 2.30
C VAL A 172 29.66 0.74 1.45
N ASN A 173 28.98 1.75 0.91
CA ASN A 173 29.62 2.78 0.08
C ASN A 173 28.77 4.06 0.02
N VAL A 174 29.33 5.16 0.56
CA VAL A 174 28.65 6.46 0.65
C VAL A 174 28.40 7.05 -0.74
N SER A 175 29.37 6.97 -1.65
CA SER A 175 29.26 7.59 -3.00
C SER A 175 28.14 6.96 -3.83
N ILE A 176 28.02 5.62 -3.81
CA ILE A 176 26.98 4.92 -4.56
C ILE A 176 25.61 5.13 -3.89
N THR A 177 25.56 5.25 -2.56
CA THR A 177 24.32 5.61 -1.84
C THR A 177 23.77 6.95 -2.31
N PHE A 178 24.61 7.95 -2.51
CA PHE A 178 24.19 9.23 -3.08
C PHE A 178 23.56 9.10 -4.46
N VAL A 179 24.10 8.24 -5.33
CA VAL A 179 23.51 7.97 -6.66
C VAL A 179 22.08 7.41 -6.52
N VAL A 180 21.88 6.44 -5.62
CA VAL A 180 20.53 5.87 -5.38
C VAL A 180 19.57 6.94 -4.86
N VAL A 181 19.96 7.70 -3.86
CA VAL A 181 19.14 8.75 -3.25
C VAL A 181 18.78 9.85 -4.25
N LEU A 182 19.69 10.18 -5.17
CA LEU A 182 19.47 11.21 -6.19
C LEU A 182 18.50 10.73 -7.29
N ILE A 183 18.52 9.43 -7.62
CA ILE A 183 17.62 8.86 -8.65
C ILE A 183 16.24 8.53 -8.07
N THR A 184 16.13 8.19 -6.80
CA THR A 184 14.84 7.80 -6.17
C THR A 184 13.73 8.85 -6.31
N PRO A 185 13.94 10.17 -6.18
CA PRO A 185 12.91 11.18 -6.42
C PRO A 185 12.31 11.12 -7.83
N VAL A 186 13.08 10.69 -8.83
CA VAL A 186 12.56 10.51 -10.20
C VAL A 186 11.48 9.42 -10.22
N SER A 187 11.68 8.31 -9.50
CA SER A 187 10.68 7.26 -9.35
C SER A 187 9.39 7.81 -8.75
N PHE A 188 9.51 8.64 -7.72
CA PHE A 188 8.36 9.25 -7.06
C PHE A 188 7.60 10.23 -7.97
N VAL A 189 8.30 11.04 -8.74
CA VAL A 189 7.69 11.97 -9.70
C VAL A 189 6.93 11.20 -10.78
N VAL A 190 7.54 10.16 -11.36
CA VAL A 190 6.90 9.31 -12.38
C VAL A 190 5.67 8.60 -11.81
N ALA A 191 5.79 7.97 -10.64
CA ALA A 191 4.69 7.29 -9.98
C ALA A 191 3.52 8.25 -9.69
N ASN A 192 3.80 9.45 -9.15
CA ASN A 192 2.79 10.46 -8.85
C ASN A 192 2.09 10.99 -10.11
N PHE A 193 2.85 11.20 -11.19
CA PHE A 193 2.28 11.62 -12.48
C PHE A 193 1.29 10.58 -13.02
N ILE A 194 1.70 9.30 -13.02
CA ILE A 194 0.85 8.21 -13.49
C ILE A 194 -0.37 8.06 -12.57
N ALA A 195 -0.18 8.07 -11.25
CA ALA A 195 -1.27 7.93 -10.29
C ALA A 195 -2.34 9.03 -10.46
N LYS A 196 -1.93 10.29 -10.63
CA LYS A 196 -2.87 11.40 -10.90
C LYS A 196 -3.66 11.19 -12.20
N LYS A 197 -3.01 10.71 -13.25
CA LYS A 197 -3.67 10.44 -14.54
C LYS A 197 -4.65 9.29 -14.42
N THR A 198 -4.22 8.20 -13.77
CA THR A 198 -5.04 7.01 -13.50
C THR A 198 -6.27 7.37 -12.68
N PHE A 199 -6.10 8.11 -11.58
CA PHE A 199 -7.21 8.55 -10.74
C PHE A 199 -8.27 9.36 -11.52
N ARG A 200 -7.80 10.28 -12.39
CA ARG A 200 -8.71 11.07 -13.24
C ARG A 200 -9.52 10.19 -14.20
N MET A 201 -8.89 9.14 -14.75
CA MET A 201 -9.57 8.24 -15.68
C MET A 201 -10.59 7.34 -14.96
N PHE A 202 -10.23 6.78 -13.80
CA PHE A 202 -11.17 6.01 -12.98
C PHE A 202 -12.35 6.84 -12.49
N ARG A 203 -12.11 8.10 -12.13
CA ARG A 203 -13.19 9.00 -11.75
C ARG A 203 -14.18 9.22 -12.89
N LEU A 204 -13.68 9.48 -14.11
CA LEU A 204 -14.52 9.63 -15.31
C LEU A 204 -15.31 8.34 -15.59
N GLN A 205 -14.66 7.17 -15.50
CA GLN A 205 -15.32 5.88 -15.64
C GLN A 205 -16.44 5.70 -14.60
N SER A 206 -16.18 6.06 -13.34
CA SER A 206 -17.17 5.96 -12.26
C SER A 206 -18.37 6.89 -12.48
N GLU A 207 -18.14 8.13 -12.97
CA GLU A 207 -19.19 9.08 -13.29
C GLU A 207 -20.10 8.54 -14.42
N ILE A 208 -19.52 8.00 -15.50
CA ILE A 208 -20.29 7.43 -16.62
C ILE A 208 -21.00 6.12 -16.21
N ARG A 209 -20.37 5.30 -15.35
CA ARG A 209 -21.01 4.10 -14.80
C ARG A 209 -22.24 4.46 -13.95
N GLY A 210 -22.16 5.53 -13.17
CA GLY A 210 -23.31 6.05 -12.42
C GLY A 210 -24.44 6.50 -13.33
N GLU A 211 -24.13 7.17 -14.46
CA GLU A 211 -25.10 7.56 -15.49
C GLU A 211 -25.77 6.32 -16.11
N GLN A 212 -24.97 5.29 -16.45
CA GLN A 212 -25.50 4.04 -16.99
C GLN A 212 -26.43 3.32 -16.01
N THR A 213 -26.02 3.24 -14.72
CA THR A 213 -26.85 2.61 -13.68
C THR A 213 -28.17 3.36 -13.53
N GLY A 214 -28.12 4.70 -13.46
CA GLY A 214 -29.35 5.52 -13.39
C GLY A 214 -30.28 5.32 -14.58
N LEU A 215 -29.72 5.21 -15.80
CA LEU A 215 -30.52 4.91 -17.02
C LEU A 215 -31.15 3.53 -16.93
N ILE A 216 -30.43 2.52 -16.46
CA ILE A 216 -30.97 1.16 -16.29
C ILE A 216 -32.12 1.16 -15.27
N ASP A 217 -31.92 1.81 -14.13
CA ASP A 217 -32.96 1.91 -13.08
C ASP A 217 -34.21 2.62 -13.61
N GLU A 218 -34.06 3.72 -14.37
CA GLU A 218 -35.15 4.44 -15.01
C GLU A 218 -35.89 3.57 -16.00
N MET A 219 -35.16 2.85 -16.88
CA MET A 219 -35.77 2.00 -17.91
C MET A 219 -36.48 0.78 -17.31
N ILE A 220 -35.91 0.11 -16.33
CA ILE A 220 -36.51 -1.04 -15.66
C ILE A 220 -37.73 -0.58 -14.84
N GLY A 221 -37.60 0.50 -14.09
CA GLY A 221 -38.70 1.04 -13.28
C GLY A 221 -39.90 1.47 -14.11
N ASN A 222 -39.68 1.96 -15.33
CA ASN A 222 -40.71 2.41 -16.25
C ASN A 222 -40.95 1.45 -17.43
N GLN A 223 -40.52 0.18 -17.35
CA GLN A 223 -40.59 -0.77 -18.47
C GLN A 223 -41.97 -0.90 -19.08
N LYS A 224 -43.01 -0.90 -18.25
CA LYS A 224 -44.43 -0.97 -18.74
C LYS A 224 -44.80 0.23 -19.62
N VAL A 225 -44.31 1.41 -19.27
CA VAL A 225 -44.51 2.66 -20.02
C VAL A 225 -43.75 2.62 -21.35
N VAL A 226 -42.50 2.22 -21.31
CA VAL A 226 -41.63 2.08 -22.50
C VAL A 226 -42.25 1.12 -23.50
N GLN A 227 -42.79 -0.02 -23.04
CA GLN A 227 -43.47 -1.01 -23.89
C GLN A 227 -44.81 -0.48 -24.41
N ALA A 228 -45.63 0.17 -23.57
CA ALA A 228 -46.96 0.70 -23.98
C ALA A 228 -46.84 1.77 -25.07
N PHE A 229 -45.75 2.55 -25.07
CA PHE A 229 -45.48 3.58 -26.07
C PHE A 229 -44.58 3.12 -27.24
N GLY A 230 -44.17 1.86 -27.27
CA GLY A 230 -43.32 1.30 -28.33
C GLY A 230 -41.92 1.90 -28.41
N ARG A 231 -41.41 2.49 -27.31
CA ARG A 231 -40.13 3.21 -27.24
C ARG A 231 -38.92 2.33 -26.84
N GLY A 232 -38.99 1.02 -27.12
CA GLY A 232 -37.89 0.10 -26.81
C GLY A 232 -36.60 0.37 -27.60
N GLU A 233 -36.72 0.75 -28.88
CA GLU A 233 -35.57 1.08 -29.71
C GLU A 233 -34.87 2.35 -29.23
N ASP A 234 -35.61 3.41 -28.92
CA ASP A 234 -35.05 4.66 -28.37
C ASP A 234 -34.31 4.41 -27.04
N ALA A 235 -34.84 3.54 -26.18
CA ALA A 235 -34.23 3.16 -24.91
C ALA A 235 -32.91 2.41 -25.14
N THR A 236 -32.88 1.52 -26.12
CA THR A 236 -31.65 0.76 -26.50
C THR A 236 -30.61 1.67 -27.10
N GLU A 237 -30.98 2.59 -27.97
CA GLU A 237 -30.04 3.56 -28.58
C GLU A 237 -29.38 4.45 -27.50
N ARG A 238 -30.15 4.97 -26.55
CA ARG A 238 -29.62 5.75 -25.42
C ARG A 238 -28.69 4.92 -24.54
N PHE A 239 -29.04 3.65 -24.29
CA PHE A 239 -28.17 2.75 -23.54
C PHE A 239 -26.85 2.49 -24.28
N ASP A 240 -26.90 2.24 -25.58
CA ASP A 240 -25.71 1.97 -26.41
C ASP A 240 -24.78 3.19 -26.46
N GLU A 241 -25.31 4.42 -26.52
CA GLU A 241 -24.52 5.65 -26.47
C GLU A 241 -23.73 5.75 -25.13
N VAL A 242 -24.42 5.58 -24.00
CA VAL A 242 -23.80 5.64 -22.67
C VAL A 242 -22.81 4.48 -22.50
N ASN A 243 -23.16 3.28 -22.95
CA ASN A 243 -22.32 2.09 -22.88
C ASN A 243 -21.03 2.25 -23.69
N LYS A 244 -21.09 2.85 -24.87
CA LYS A 244 -19.92 3.15 -25.70
C LYS A 244 -19.00 4.16 -25.01
N ARG A 245 -19.56 5.21 -24.41
CA ARG A 245 -18.80 6.16 -23.60
C ARG A 245 -18.13 5.49 -22.39
N LEU A 246 -18.84 4.57 -21.73
CA LEU A 246 -18.29 3.79 -20.62
C LEU A 246 -17.16 2.85 -21.09
N GLN A 247 -17.33 2.21 -22.24
CA GLN A 247 -16.28 1.38 -22.85
C GLN A 247 -15.00 2.18 -23.09
N ASP A 248 -15.09 3.36 -23.72
CA ASP A 248 -13.94 4.22 -24.00
C ASP A 248 -13.27 4.71 -22.70
N ALA A 249 -14.06 5.12 -21.71
CA ALA A 249 -13.55 5.55 -20.41
C ALA A 249 -12.87 4.39 -19.66
N SER A 250 -13.47 3.19 -19.69
CA SER A 250 -12.94 1.97 -19.05
C SER A 250 -11.62 1.54 -19.70
N LEU A 251 -11.54 1.57 -21.03
CA LEU A 251 -10.33 1.22 -21.77
C LEU A 251 -9.18 2.15 -21.39
N ARG A 252 -9.43 3.46 -21.33
CA ARG A 252 -8.43 4.46 -20.91
C ARG A 252 -8.04 4.27 -19.43
N ALA A 253 -8.99 4.04 -18.54
CA ALA A 253 -8.71 3.81 -17.12
C ALA A 253 -7.84 2.55 -16.92
N THR A 254 -8.20 1.45 -17.58
CA THR A 254 -7.43 0.20 -17.55
C THR A 254 -6.03 0.37 -18.14
N PHE A 255 -5.89 1.07 -19.26
CA PHE A 255 -4.60 1.35 -19.90
C PHE A 255 -3.66 2.11 -18.94
N PHE A 256 -4.11 3.22 -18.35
CA PHE A 256 -3.29 3.99 -17.41
C PHE A 256 -2.99 3.22 -16.13
N SER A 257 -3.92 2.42 -15.64
CA SER A 257 -3.69 1.54 -14.49
C SER A 257 -2.63 0.48 -14.79
N SER A 258 -2.72 -0.16 -15.97
CA SER A 258 -1.78 -1.22 -16.38
C SER A 258 -0.37 -0.71 -16.61
N ILE A 259 -0.19 0.56 -17.01
CA ILE A 259 1.12 1.18 -17.25
C ILE A 259 1.88 1.47 -15.93
N THR A 260 1.19 1.51 -14.80
CA THR A 260 1.79 1.85 -13.51
C THR A 260 2.92 0.89 -13.14
N ASN A 261 2.66 -0.42 -13.19
CA ASN A 261 3.66 -1.43 -12.85
C ASN A 261 4.87 -1.47 -13.81
N PRO A 262 4.70 -1.47 -15.15
CA PRO A 262 5.83 -1.39 -16.07
C PRO A 262 6.66 -0.11 -15.89
N ALA A 263 6.01 1.04 -15.68
CA ALA A 263 6.71 2.31 -15.52
C ALA A 263 7.55 2.34 -14.23
N THR A 264 7.00 1.87 -13.10
CA THR A 264 7.76 1.78 -11.85
C THR A 264 8.91 0.78 -11.95
N ARG A 265 8.70 -0.36 -12.62
CA ARG A 265 9.78 -1.34 -12.88
C ARG A 265 10.87 -0.73 -13.76
N PHE A 266 10.51 0.02 -14.78
CA PHE A 266 11.48 0.69 -15.66
C PHE A 266 12.36 1.68 -14.87
N VAL A 267 11.76 2.52 -14.03
CA VAL A 267 12.53 3.46 -13.21
C VAL A 267 13.41 2.72 -12.19
N ASN A 268 12.89 1.66 -11.55
CA ASN A 268 13.70 0.82 -10.66
C ASN A 268 14.88 0.17 -11.40
N SER A 269 14.69 -0.25 -12.65
CA SER A 269 15.76 -0.78 -13.50
C SER A 269 16.82 0.27 -13.82
N LEU A 270 16.44 1.54 -14.01
CA LEU A 270 17.40 2.65 -14.18
C LEU A 270 18.25 2.85 -12.92
N VAL A 271 17.63 2.82 -11.73
CA VAL A 271 18.36 2.87 -10.45
C VAL A 271 19.34 1.70 -10.36
N TYR A 272 18.85 0.48 -10.63
CA TYR A 272 19.66 -0.73 -10.58
C TYR A 272 20.84 -0.68 -11.57
N THR A 273 20.61 -0.21 -12.79
CA THR A 273 21.65 -0.04 -13.82
C THR A 273 22.67 1.01 -13.39
N GLY A 274 22.23 2.15 -12.86
CA GLY A 274 23.10 3.20 -12.36
C GLY A 274 24.01 2.70 -11.23
N VAL A 275 23.46 1.93 -10.29
CA VAL A 275 24.23 1.27 -9.23
C VAL A 275 25.18 0.23 -9.81
N GLY A 276 24.71 -0.59 -10.77
CA GLY A 276 25.54 -1.60 -11.42
C GLY A 276 26.76 -1.00 -12.12
N ILE A 277 26.58 0.07 -12.89
CA ILE A 277 27.68 0.75 -13.61
C ILE A 277 28.64 1.41 -12.61
N THR A 278 28.13 2.23 -11.69
CA THR A 278 29.00 2.93 -10.72
C THR A 278 29.71 1.97 -9.77
N GLY A 279 29.01 0.90 -9.36
CA GLY A 279 29.58 -0.15 -8.51
C GLY A 279 30.63 -1.01 -9.25
N ALA A 280 30.39 -1.34 -10.52
CA ALA A 280 31.38 -2.05 -11.33
C ALA A 280 32.67 -1.24 -11.48
N PHE A 281 32.58 0.07 -11.73
CA PHE A 281 33.75 0.94 -11.74
C PHE A 281 34.47 0.99 -10.38
N ALA A 282 33.71 0.97 -9.27
CA ALA A 282 34.31 0.92 -7.93
C ALA A 282 35.04 -0.42 -7.68
N VAL A 283 34.49 -1.54 -8.14
CA VAL A 283 35.13 -2.86 -8.06
C VAL A 283 36.44 -2.89 -8.88
N VAL A 284 36.39 -2.43 -10.13
CA VAL A 284 37.60 -2.38 -11.00
C VAL A 284 38.70 -1.52 -10.39
N ARG A 285 38.33 -0.46 -9.67
CA ARG A 285 39.32 0.41 -8.96
C ARG A 285 39.74 -0.16 -7.61
N GLY A 286 39.29 -1.33 -7.21
CA GLY A 286 39.61 -1.95 -5.92
C GLY A 286 38.95 -1.26 -4.70
N ALA A 287 38.00 -0.34 -4.91
CA ALA A 287 37.34 0.38 -3.82
C ALA A 287 36.20 -0.43 -3.17
N MET A 288 35.82 -1.57 -3.77
CA MET A 288 34.74 -2.42 -3.28
C MET A 288 34.92 -3.85 -3.83
N SER A 289 34.45 -4.88 -3.08
CA SER A 289 34.43 -6.27 -3.56
C SER A 289 33.21 -6.54 -4.47
N VAL A 290 33.26 -7.64 -5.23
CA VAL A 290 32.11 -8.08 -6.05
C VAL A 290 30.94 -8.46 -5.16
N GLY A 291 31.20 -9.08 -4.01
CA GLY A 291 30.17 -9.41 -3.03
C GLY A 291 29.51 -8.17 -2.41
N GLN A 292 30.31 -7.12 -2.14
CA GLN A 292 29.76 -5.84 -1.70
C GLN A 292 28.86 -5.21 -2.76
N LEU A 293 29.23 -5.28 -4.05
CA LEU A 293 28.38 -4.82 -5.15
C LEU A 293 27.09 -5.61 -5.22
N SER A 294 27.14 -6.93 -5.08
CA SER A 294 25.94 -7.80 -5.04
C SER A 294 25.00 -7.41 -3.88
N SER A 295 25.57 -7.19 -2.70
CA SER A 295 24.82 -6.69 -1.54
C SER A 295 24.15 -5.36 -1.82
N PHE A 296 24.89 -4.43 -2.43
CA PHE A 296 24.40 -3.08 -2.72
C PHE A 296 23.26 -3.08 -3.73
N LEU A 297 23.34 -3.90 -4.78
CA LEU A 297 22.26 -4.10 -5.76
C LEU A 297 20.99 -4.63 -5.09
N SER A 298 21.14 -5.55 -4.12
CA SER A 298 20.02 -6.05 -3.33
C SER A 298 19.40 -4.95 -2.45
N TYR A 299 20.23 -4.11 -1.84
CA TYR A 299 19.74 -2.96 -1.06
C TYR A 299 19.03 -1.93 -1.93
N ALA A 300 19.53 -1.61 -3.13
CA ALA A 300 18.89 -0.69 -4.05
C ALA A 300 17.45 -1.15 -4.41
N ASN A 301 17.25 -2.46 -4.62
CA ASN A 301 15.92 -3.02 -4.83
C ASN A 301 15.03 -2.94 -3.59
N GLN A 302 15.57 -3.24 -2.40
CA GLN A 302 14.81 -3.18 -1.15
C GLN A 302 14.46 -1.75 -0.75
N TYR A 303 15.29 -0.77 -1.09
CA TYR A 303 15.04 0.65 -0.83
C TYR A 303 13.88 1.20 -1.65
N THR A 304 13.77 0.80 -2.92
CA THR A 304 12.74 1.33 -3.82
C THR A 304 11.35 0.69 -3.60
N LYS A 305 11.31 -0.54 -3.08
CA LYS A 305 10.07 -1.30 -2.91
C LYS A 305 9.02 -0.63 -2.01
N PRO A 306 9.32 -0.14 -0.79
CA PRO A 306 8.35 0.51 0.08
C PRO A 306 7.74 1.79 -0.52
N PHE A 307 8.47 2.53 -1.34
CA PHE A 307 7.93 3.74 -1.98
C PHE A 307 6.77 3.44 -2.94
N ASN A 308 6.81 2.27 -3.58
CA ASN A 308 5.72 1.83 -4.46
C ASN A 308 4.49 1.36 -3.66
N GLU A 309 4.71 0.79 -2.48
CA GLU A 309 3.67 0.24 -1.61
C GLU A 309 2.98 1.33 -0.76
N ILE A 310 3.71 2.37 -0.36
CA ILE A 310 3.21 3.46 0.52
C ILE A 310 1.93 4.10 -0.04
N SER A 311 1.83 4.29 -1.35
CA SER A 311 0.64 4.91 -1.95
C SER A 311 -0.63 4.09 -1.70
N GLY A 312 -0.55 2.76 -1.82
CA GLY A 312 -1.66 1.84 -1.51
C GLY A 312 -2.03 1.89 -0.03
N VAL A 313 -1.03 1.80 0.83
CA VAL A 313 -1.23 1.84 2.30
C VAL A 313 -1.88 3.13 2.76
N VAL A 314 -1.44 4.29 2.24
CA VAL A 314 -2.03 5.59 2.57
C VAL A 314 -3.50 5.65 2.14
N THR A 315 -3.83 5.11 0.97
CA THR A 315 -5.22 5.08 0.48
C THR A 315 -6.09 4.20 1.36
N GLU A 316 -5.67 2.99 1.69
CA GLU A 316 -6.42 2.08 2.57
C GLU A 316 -6.58 2.65 3.98
N PHE A 317 -5.55 3.30 4.50
CA PHE A 317 -5.61 3.97 5.79
C PHE A 317 -6.58 5.18 5.78
N GLN A 318 -6.63 5.93 4.68
CA GLN A 318 -7.62 7.02 4.52
C GLN A 318 -9.04 6.47 4.42
N ASN A 319 -9.26 5.35 3.73
CA ASN A 319 -10.54 4.66 3.67
C ASN A 319 -10.97 4.20 5.07
N ALA A 320 -10.07 3.55 5.82
CA ALA A 320 -10.33 3.12 7.19
C ALA A 320 -10.73 4.30 8.11
N ILE A 321 -10.04 5.44 8.00
CA ILE A 321 -10.40 6.63 8.78
C ILE A 321 -11.79 7.16 8.36
N ALA A 322 -12.13 7.10 7.08
CA ALA A 322 -13.44 7.54 6.59
C ALA A 322 -14.57 6.65 7.12
N CYS A 323 -14.36 5.32 7.19
CA CYS A 323 -15.31 4.38 7.77
C CYS A 323 -15.46 4.54 9.29
N ALA A 324 -14.42 5.04 9.97
CA ALA A 324 -14.45 5.32 11.41
C ALA A 324 -15.13 6.65 11.78
N GLN A 325 -15.53 7.49 10.81
CA GLN A 325 -16.25 8.77 11.01
C GLN A 325 -17.76 8.58 11.15
#